data_5e01a83ab18682fc2956fb2539b9b096
#
_entry.id   5e01a83ab18682fc2956fb2539b9b096
#
_cell.length_a   1.000
_cell.length_b   1.000
_cell.length_c   1.000
_cell.angle_alpha   90.00
_cell.angle_beta   90.00
_cell.angle_gamma   90.00
#
_symmetry.space_group_name_H-M   'P 1'
#
loop_
_entity.id
_entity.type
_entity.pdbx_description
1 polymer ?
#
loop_
_entity_poly.entity_id
_entity_poly.type
_entity_poly.pdbx_seq_one_letter_code
_entity_poly.pdbx_strand_id
1 'polypeptide(L)' 'MNIKEKLGNRLRELRNKTGLSQERFSFECDLDRTYIASIERGKRNVSIENIEKIANAFNISISDFFNTQEFQKYGKSK' A
#
# COMPACT_ATOMS: atom_id res chain seq x y z
N MET A 1 14.55 5.74 3.09
CA MET A 1 13.51 4.77 2.71
C MET A 1 13.03 5.10 1.30
N ASN A 2 13.04 4.11 0.40
CA ASN A 2 12.62 4.36 -0.97
C ASN A 2 11.10 4.24 -1.10
N ILE A 3 10.59 4.58 -2.29
CA ILE A 3 9.14 4.63 -2.49
C ILE A 3 8.48 3.26 -2.35
N LYS A 4 9.19 2.19 -2.71
CA LYS A 4 8.61 0.85 -2.56
C LYS A 4 8.43 0.50 -1.09
N GLU A 5 9.38 0.89 -0.26
CA GLU A 5 9.28 0.66 1.17
C GLU A 5 8.19 1.51 1.81
N LYS A 6 8.07 2.75 1.35
CA LYS A 6 7.00 3.61 1.84
C LYS A 6 5.63 3.03 1.51
N LEU A 7 5.49 2.54 0.30
CA LEU A 7 4.23 1.93 -0.13
C LEU A 7 3.92 0.70 0.72
N GLY A 8 4.92 -0.15 0.94
CA GLY A 8 4.74 -1.36 1.74
C GLY A 8 4.32 -1.05 3.16
N ASN A 9 4.94 -0.05 3.76
CA ASN A 9 4.60 0.37 5.11
C ASN A 9 3.18 0.90 5.19
N ARG A 10 2.78 1.68 4.18
CA ARG A 10 1.43 2.24 4.15
C ARG A 10 0.39 1.13 4.05
N LEU A 11 0.64 0.16 3.18
CA LEU A 11 -0.27 -0.97 3.03
C LEU A 11 -0.39 -1.73 4.35
N ARG A 12 0.75 -2.02 4.99
CA ARG A 12 0.72 -2.74 6.26
C ARG A 12 -0.01 -1.96 7.34
N GLU A 13 0.21 -0.66 7.39
CA GLU A 13 -0.45 0.20 8.36
C GLU A 13 -1.97 0.13 8.22
N LEU A 14 -2.46 0.27 6.99
CA LEU A 14 -3.89 0.22 6.74
C LEU A 14 -4.45 -1.16 7.02
N ARG A 15 -3.71 -2.20 6.64
CA ARG A 15 -4.16 -3.56 6.89
C ARG A 15 -4.25 -3.83 8.39
N ASN A 16 -3.26 -3.39 9.15
CA ASN A 16 -3.28 -3.57 10.60
C ASN A 16 -4.45 -2.84 11.24
N LYS A 17 -4.76 -1.65 10.74
CA LYS A 17 -5.89 -0.89 11.26
C LYS A 17 -7.21 -1.61 11.06
N THR A 18 -7.34 -2.35 9.97
CA THR A 18 -8.57 -3.08 9.69
C THR A 18 -8.58 -4.47 10.33
N GLY A 19 -7.44 -4.90 10.89
CA GLY A 19 -7.36 -6.19 11.53
C GLY A 19 -7.27 -7.37 10.57
N LEU A 20 -7.01 -7.11 9.30
CA LEU A 20 -6.98 -8.18 8.30
C LEU A 20 -5.59 -8.80 8.20
N SER A 21 -5.56 -10.12 8.02
CA SER A 21 -4.31 -10.80 7.66
C SER A 21 -3.96 -10.50 6.21
N GLN A 22 -2.74 -10.83 5.83
CA GLN A 22 -2.34 -10.68 4.42
C GLN A 22 -3.22 -11.52 3.52
N GLU A 23 -3.52 -12.73 3.94
CA GLU A 23 -4.35 -13.63 3.14
C GLU A 23 -5.76 -13.08 2.98
N ARG A 24 -6.36 -12.63 4.08
CA ARG A 24 -7.70 -12.10 4.03
C ARG A 24 -7.76 -10.86 3.15
N PHE A 25 -6.77 -9.98 3.28
CA PHE A 25 -6.74 -8.77 2.47
C PHE A 25 -6.57 -9.10 0.99
N SER A 26 -5.81 -10.16 0.67
CA SER A 26 -5.62 -10.54 -0.72
C SER A 26 -6.94 -10.89 -1.40
N PHE A 27 -7.86 -11.51 -0.67
CA PHE A 27 -9.19 -11.77 -1.19
C PHE A 27 -9.95 -10.47 -1.42
N GLU A 28 -9.82 -9.52 -0.50
CA GLU A 28 -10.56 -8.26 -0.61
C GLU A 28 -10.13 -7.44 -1.82
N CYS A 29 -8.85 -7.46 -2.16
CA CYS A 29 -8.35 -6.65 -3.26
C CYS A 29 -8.11 -7.45 -4.54
N ASP A 30 -8.38 -8.74 -4.51
CA ASP A 30 -8.23 -9.61 -5.68
C ASP A 30 -6.79 -9.61 -6.20
N LEU A 31 -5.85 -9.70 -5.29
CA LEU A 31 -4.44 -9.82 -5.60
C LEU A 31 -3.88 -11.00 -4.82
N ASP A 32 -2.85 -11.62 -5.37
CA ASP A 32 -2.25 -12.80 -4.76
C ASP A 32 -1.61 -12.47 -3.41
N ARG A 33 -1.71 -13.40 -2.46
CA ARG A 33 -1.16 -13.18 -1.12
C ARG A 33 0.35 -12.99 -1.15
N THR A 34 1.07 -13.77 -1.96
CA THR A 34 2.51 -13.62 -2.07
C THR A 34 2.88 -12.25 -2.59
N TYR A 35 2.06 -11.73 -3.50
CA TYR A 35 2.27 -10.39 -4.04
C TYR A 35 2.09 -9.34 -2.94
N ILE A 36 1.00 -9.46 -2.16
CA ILE A 36 0.76 -8.55 -1.04
C ILE A 36 1.94 -8.58 -0.07
N ALA A 37 2.41 -9.77 0.27
CA ALA A 37 3.54 -9.91 1.19
C ALA A 37 4.79 -9.24 0.63
N SER A 38 5.04 -9.38 -0.66
CA SER A 38 6.24 -8.79 -1.26
C SER A 38 6.13 -7.27 -1.35
N ILE A 39 4.91 -6.74 -1.54
CA ILE A 39 4.70 -5.30 -1.50
C ILE A 39 5.05 -4.77 -0.10
N GLU A 40 4.58 -5.45 0.93
CA GLU A 40 4.82 -5.01 2.30
C GLU A 40 6.29 -5.06 2.68
N ARG A 41 7.06 -5.92 2.00
CA ARG A 41 8.50 -5.97 2.22
C ARG A 41 9.28 -4.95 1.39
N GLY A 42 8.58 -4.12 0.61
CA GLY A 42 9.24 -3.12 -0.20
C GLY A 42 9.94 -3.67 -1.42
N LYS A 43 9.48 -4.80 -1.93
CA LYS A 43 10.17 -5.50 -3.02
C LYS A 43 9.50 -5.34 -4.38
N ARG A 44 8.35 -4.66 -4.44
CA ARG A 44 7.57 -4.60 -5.68
C ARG A 44 7.41 -3.20 -6.21
N ASN A 45 7.47 -3.09 -7.51
CA ASN A 45 7.09 -1.89 -8.23
C ASN A 45 5.64 -2.08 -8.64
N VAL A 46 4.71 -1.50 -7.89
CA VAL A 46 3.28 -1.78 -8.00
C VAL A 46 2.67 -0.88 -9.04
N SER A 47 1.92 -1.47 -9.97
CA SER A 47 1.23 -0.69 -11.01
C SER A 47 0.17 0.20 -10.37
N ILE A 48 -0.16 1.29 -11.07
CA ILE A 48 -1.20 2.20 -10.58
C ILE A 48 -2.54 1.48 -10.51
N GLU A 49 -2.78 0.54 -11.40
CA GLU A 49 -4.01 -0.23 -11.37
C GLU A 49 -4.11 -1.08 -10.11
N ASN A 50 -3.00 -1.68 -9.71
CA ASN A 50 -3.00 -2.49 -8.50
C ASN A 50 -3.09 -1.61 -7.25
N ILE A 51 -2.49 -0.42 -7.31
CA ILE A 51 -2.67 0.54 -6.22
C ILE A 51 -4.14 0.90 -6.06
N GLU A 52 -4.84 1.08 -7.17
CA GLU A 52 -6.26 1.38 -7.13
C GLU A 52 -7.05 0.23 -6.49
N LYS A 53 -6.72 -1.01 -6.85
CA LYS A 53 -7.37 -2.17 -6.23
C LYS A 53 -7.17 -2.19 -4.73
N ILE A 54 -5.96 -1.88 -4.29
CA ILE A 54 -5.64 -1.87 -2.87
C ILE A 54 -6.41 -0.77 -2.15
N ALA A 55 -6.40 0.43 -2.70
CA ALA A 55 -7.11 1.55 -2.08
C ALA A 55 -8.61 1.26 -2.00
N ASN A 56 -9.18 0.73 -3.08
CA ASN A 56 -10.60 0.41 -3.10
C ASN A 56 -10.96 -0.63 -2.06
N ALA A 57 -10.07 -1.60 -1.83
CA ALA A 57 -10.33 -2.63 -0.82
C ALA A 57 -10.40 -2.03 0.59
N PHE A 58 -9.71 -0.92 0.82
CA PHE A 58 -9.79 -0.19 2.08
C PHE A 58 -10.89 0.86 2.09
N ASN A 59 -11.65 0.99 1.00
CA ASN A 59 -12.69 2.00 0.89
C ASN A 59 -12.16 3.42 0.98
N ILE A 60 -10.99 3.65 0.44
CA ILE A 60 -10.40 4.99 0.42
C ILE A 60 -10.00 5.33 -1.01
N SER A 61 -9.86 6.61 -1.27
CA SER A 61 -9.37 7.06 -2.57
C SER A 61 -7.87 6.84 -2.67
N ILE A 62 -7.34 6.88 -3.89
CA ILE A 62 -5.92 6.84 -4.10
C ILE A 62 -5.26 8.03 -3.40
N SER A 63 -5.91 9.18 -3.47
CA SER A 63 -5.43 10.38 -2.79
C SER A 63 -5.27 10.14 -1.29
N ASP A 64 -6.28 9.55 -0.67
CA ASP A 64 -6.22 9.26 0.76
C ASP A 64 -5.16 8.21 1.06
N PHE A 65 -5.01 7.24 0.18
CA PHE A 65 -4.00 6.22 0.38
C PHE A 65 -2.62 6.84 0.56
N PHE A 66 -2.30 7.85 -0.25
CA PHE A 66 -0.99 8.49 -0.21
C PHE A 66 -0.94 9.73 0.67
N ASN A 67 -2.00 10.02 1.41
CA ASN A 67 -2.06 11.25 2.21
C ASN A 67 -1.43 11.03 3.58
N THR A 68 -0.13 10.80 3.60
CA THR A 68 0.64 10.67 4.83
C THR A 68 1.92 11.47 4.67
N GLN A 69 2.56 11.75 5.78
CA GLN A 69 3.79 12.54 5.78
C GLN A 69 4.88 11.89 4.93
N GLU A 70 4.93 10.57 4.92
CA GLU A 70 5.97 9.87 4.17
C GLU A 70 5.93 10.22 2.69
N PHE A 71 4.73 10.39 2.14
CA PHE A 71 4.57 10.66 0.72
C PHE A 71 4.54 12.15 0.42
N GLN A 72 4.48 12.99 1.43
CA GLN A 72 4.40 14.44 1.23
C GLN A 72 5.76 15.11 1.28
N LYS A 73 6.79 14.36 1.62
CA LYS A 73 8.14 14.90 1.66
C LYS A 73 8.78 14.85 0.30
N TYR A 74 9.53 15.88 -0.03
CA TYR A 74 10.24 15.94 -1.28
C TYR A 74 11.67 15.49 -1.09
N GLY A 75 12.25 14.96 -2.15
CA GLY A 75 13.63 14.55 -2.13
C GLY A 75 14.59 15.71 -1.94
N LYS A 76 14.15 16.91 -2.31
CA LYS A 76 14.94 18.09 -2.06
C LYS A 76 14.02 19.23 -1.69
N SER A 77 14.53 20.11 -0.86
CA SER A 77 13.76 21.28 -0.47
C SER A 77 13.98 22.40 -1.44
N LYS A 78 13.13 23.36 -1.36
CA LYS A 78 13.21 24.52 -2.27
C LYS A 78 13.84 25.68 -1.57
#